data_38ef42a33fbc529735e5086b55606c63
#
_entry.id   38ef42a33fbc529735e5086b55606c63
#
_cell.length_a   1.000
_cell.length_b   1.000
_cell.length_c   1.000
_cell.angle_alpha   90.00
_cell.angle_beta   90.00
_cell.angle_gamma   90.00
#
_symmetry.space_group_name_H-M   'P 1'
#
loop_
_entity.id
_entity.type
_entity.pdbx_description
1 polymer ?
#
loop_
_entity_poly.entity_id
_entity_poly.type
_entity_poly.pdbx_seq_one_letter_code
_entity_poly.pdbx_strand_id
1 'polypeptide(L)'
;MSNSETEKLAKLMLEDVLSEVSKSKLADRKFLLTNDSSAMSLGIKYGIEIIEEKIQVDESTSVDNACNYLKTIGASAVLRLPGDIPNIEAKDIDLLINEGKHDGVSIIVPSDSGTGTNAFYKCPPDVISSSFGENSFQKHINSFITKDIKFKVMEIENISLDIDSLEDISKIKKTSKQSKTTDYLRLSSL
;
A
#
# COMPACT_ATOMS: atom_id res chain seq x y z
N MET A 1 6.08 -0.54 -23.01
CA MET A 1 6.45 0.78 -22.45
C MET A 1 7.96 0.94 -22.49
N SER A 2 8.47 2.14 -22.78
CA SER A 2 9.87 2.48 -22.57
C SER A 2 10.18 2.64 -21.08
N ASN A 3 11.47 2.53 -20.68
CA ASN A 3 11.87 2.74 -19.28
C ASN A 3 11.40 4.10 -18.74
N SER A 4 11.49 5.16 -19.55
CA SER A 4 11.05 6.51 -19.16
C SER A 4 9.53 6.61 -18.93
N GLU A 5 8.73 5.89 -19.73
CA GLU A 5 7.27 5.82 -19.51
C GLU A 5 6.92 5.05 -18.25
N THR A 6 7.64 3.96 -17.97
CA THR A 6 7.46 3.16 -16.75
C THR A 6 7.80 3.98 -15.50
N GLU A 7 8.95 4.65 -15.49
CA GLU A 7 9.33 5.57 -14.39
C GLU A 7 8.30 6.68 -14.18
N LYS A 8 7.83 7.29 -15.27
CA LYS A 8 6.81 8.34 -15.20
C LYS A 8 5.51 7.82 -14.62
N LEU A 9 5.06 6.64 -15.06
CA LEU A 9 3.85 6.01 -14.55
C LEU A 9 3.97 5.70 -13.07
N ALA A 10 5.06 5.04 -12.64
CA ALA A 10 5.32 4.73 -11.24
C ALA A 10 5.29 5.97 -10.34
N LYS A 11 5.89 7.08 -10.81
CA LYS A 11 5.87 8.36 -10.08
C LYS A 11 4.47 8.95 -9.97
N LEU A 12 3.65 8.86 -11.02
CA LEU A 12 2.27 9.36 -11.00
C LEU A 12 1.39 8.52 -10.07
N MET A 13 1.54 7.18 -10.10
CA MET A 13 0.84 6.27 -9.19
C MET A 13 1.16 6.58 -7.73
N LEU A 14 2.46 6.67 -7.40
CA LEU A 14 2.90 7.03 -6.06
C LEU A 14 2.34 8.40 -5.63
N GLU A 15 2.34 9.40 -6.53
CA GLU A 15 1.82 10.74 -6.21
C GLU A 15 0.32 10.70 -5.93
N ASP A 16 -0.47 9.91 -6.66
CA ASP A 16 -1.91 9.72 -6.41
C ASP A 16 -2.13 9.04 -5.05
N VAL A 17 -1.38 7.98 -4.73
CA VAL A 17 -1.45 7.29 -3.42
C VAL A 17 -1.11 8.24 -2.28
N LEU A 18 0.02 8.96 -2.37
CA LEU A 18 0.46 9.91 -1.32
C LEU A 18 -0.55 11.04 -1.12
N SER A 19 -1.18 11.51 -2.21
CA SER A 19 -2.25 12.51 -2.12
C SER A 19 -3.43 12.01 -1.28
N GLU A 20 -3.85 10.77 -1.47
CA GLU A 20 -4.96 10.19 -0.69
C GLU A 20 -4.54 9.84 0.75
N VAL A 21 -3.34 9.30 0.94
CA VAL A 21 -2.77 9.06 2.28
C VAL A 21 -2.73 10.36 3.08
N SER A 22 -2.32 11.48 2.46
CA SER A 22 -2.26 12.78 3.13
C SER A 22 -3.61 13.26 3.67
N LYS A 23 -4.72 12.89 3.00
CA LYS A 23 -6.10 13.28 3.34
C LYS A 23 -6.75 12.38 4.40
N SER A 24 -6.20 11.20 4.69
CA SER A 24 -6.73 10.31 5.74
C SER A 24 -6.80 11.05 7.08
N LYS A 25 -7.92 10.91 7.77
CA LYS A 25 -8.21 11.59 9.05
C LYS A 25 -7.95 10.70 10.26
N LEU A 26 -7.91 9.38 10.06
CA LEU A 26 -7.77 8.40 11.15
C LEU A 26 -6.33 7.90 11.32
N ALA A 27 -5.44 8.14 10.34
CA ALA A 27 -4.02 7.87 10.48
C ALA A 27 -3.35 8.97 11.34
N ASP A 28 -2.85 8.59 12.52
CA ASP A 28 -2.19 9.52 13.46
C ASP A 28 -0.87 10.06 12.87
N ARG A 29 -0.09 9.20 12.21
CA ARG A 29 1.16 9.54 11.50
C ARG A 29 1.22 8.80 10.18
N LYS A 30 1.93 9.37 9.21
CA LYS A 30 2.02 8.88 7.85
C LYS A 30 3.46 8.84 7.42
N PHE A 31 3.92 7.71 6.88
CA PHE A 31 5.31 7.48 6.54
C PHE A 31 5.44 6.95 5.11
N LEU A 32 6.49 7.34 4.44
CA LEU A 32 6.94 6.75 3.18
C LEU A 32 8.28 6.06 3.42
N LEU A 33 8.29 4.74 3.22
CA LEU A 33 9.51 3.92 3.25
C LEU A 33 10.09 3.88 1.85
N THR A 34 11.29 4.43 1.66
CA THR A 34 11.94 4.48 0.35
C THR A 34 13.42 4.81 0.46
N ASN A 35 14.21 4.46 -0.56
CA ASN A 35 15.58 4.92 -0.80
C ASN A 35 15.69 5.87 -2.02
N ASP A 36 14.59 6.11 -2.73
CA ASP A 36 14.56 6.97 -3.92
C ASP A 36 14.35 8.43 -3.53
N SER A 37 15.28 9.31 -3.91
CA SER A 37 15.26 10.74 -3.59
C SER A 37 14.07 11.50 -4.22
N SER A 38 13.60 11.04 -5.39
CA SER A 38 12.43 11.61 -6.05
C SER A 38 11.14 11.27 -5.28
N ALA A 39 11.02 10.01 -4.81
CA ALA A 39 9.93 9.58 -3.94
C ALA A 39 9.95 10.31 -2.59
N MET A 40 11.14 10.47 -1.98
CA MET A 40 11.28 11.28 -0.74
C MET A 40 10.77 12.70 -0.93
N SER A 41 11.12 13.34 -2.05
CA SER A 41 10.68 14.70 -2.37
C SER A 41 9.15 14.77 -2.52
N LEU A 42 8.51 13.73 -3.10
CA LEU A 42 7.06 13.63 -3.16
C LEU A 42 6.45 13.45 -1.76
N GLY A 43 7.00 12.57 -0.93
CA GLY A 43 6.53 12.38 0.45
C GLY A 43 6.53 13.69 1.23
N ILE A 44 7.63 14.42 1.19
CA ILE A 44 7.76 15.74 1.84
C ILE A 44 6.73 16.74 1.30
N LYS A 45 6.50 16.77 -0.01
CA LYS A 45 5.49 17.64 -0.65
C LYS A 45 4.08 17.41 -0.08
N TYR A 46 3.74 16.17 0.26
CA TYR A 46 2.44 15.80 0.83
C TYR A 46 2.42 15.77 2.37
N GLY A 47 3.48 16.23 3.04
CA GLY A 47 3.57 16.28 4.50
C GLY A 47 3.70 14.88 5.13
N ILE A 48 4.28 13.93 4.40
CA ILE A 48 4.49 12.55 4.83
C ILE A 48 5.92 12.41 5.34
N GLU A 49 6.10 11.78 6.49
CA GLU A 49 7.40 11.53 7.10
C GLU A 49 8.17 10.46 6.32
N ILE A 50 9.48 10.58 6.24
CA ILE A 50 10.31 9.65 5.48
C ILE A 50 10.99 8.66 6.42
N ILE A 51 10.85 7.37 6.12
CA ILE A 51 11.72 6.31 6.63
C ILE A 51 12.69 5.97 5.50
N GLU A 52 13.93 6.44 5.63
CA GLU A 52 14.96 6.16 4.62
C GLU A 52 15.45 4.72 4.75
N GLU A 53 15.28 3.96 3.69
CA GLU A 53 15.75 2.58 3.61
C GLU A 53 17.22 2.52 3.16
N LYS A 54 18.13 2.40 4.12
CA LYS A 54 19.59 2.40 3.83
C LYS A 54 20.07 1.16 3.10
N ILE A 55 19.42 0.02 3.33
CA ILE A 55 19.77 -1.27 2.72
C ILE A 55 18.47 -1.95 2.33
N GLN A 56 18.24 -2.07 1.03
CA GLN A 56 17.08 -2.78 0.49
C GLN A 56 17.48 -4.23 0.20
N VAL A 57 16.82 -5.17 0.88
CA VAL A 57 16.98 -6.62 0.67
C VAL A 57 15.82 -7.14 -0.16
N ASP A 58 14.62 -7.05 0.37
CA ASP A 58 13.36 -7.38 -0.26
C ASP A 58 12.23 -6.62 0.43
N GLU A 59 11.06 -6.57 -0.20
CA GLU A 59 9.92 -5.82 0.31
C GLU A 59 9.46 -6.29 1.70
N SER A 60 9.44 -7.60 1.94
CA SER A 60 8.98 -8.17 3.21
C SER A 60 9.87 -7.74 4.37
N THR A 61 11.18 -7.84 4.18
CA THR A 61 12.20 -7.40 5.14
C THR A 61 12.08 -5.89 5.39
N SER A 62 11.92 -5.10 4.34
CA SER A 62 11.78 -3.65 4.42
C SER A 62 10.56 -3.23 5.24
N VAL A 63 9.40 -3.83 4.96
CA VAL A 63 8.16 -3.58 5.68
C VAL A 63 8.27 -4.02 7.15
N ASP A 64 8.83 -5.20 7.43
CA ASP A 64 8.98 -5.68 8.82
C ASP A 64 9.95 -4.81 9.63
N ASN A 65 11.04 -4.34 9.03
CA ASN A 65 11.96 -3.40 9.67
C ASN A 65 11.28 -2.07 9.99
N ALA A 66 10.48 -1.53 9.05
CA ALA A 66 9.70 -0.31 9.27
C ALA A 66 8.64 -0.52 10.37
N CYS A 67 7.91 -1.63 10.35
CA CYS A 67 6.92 -1.96 11.38
C CYS A 67 7.56 -2.07 12.78
N ASN A 68 8.72 -2.73 12.88
CA ASN A 68 9.47 -2.84 14.14
C ASN A 68 9.94 -1.46 14.62
N TYR A 69 10.49 -0.63 13.73
CA TYR A 69 10.85 0.75 14.07
C TYR A 69 9.64 1.53 14.58
N LEU A 70 8.53 1.52 13.85
CA LEU A 70 7.31 2.23 14.23
C LEU A 70 6.77 1.75 15.59
N LYS A 71 6.84 0.44 15.87
CA LYS A 71 6.51 -0.11 17.18
C LYS A 71 7.39 0.48 18.29
N THR A 72 8.70 0.66 18.07
CA THR A 72 9.60 1.25 19.07
C THR A 72 9.26 2.70 19.41
N ILE A 73 8.65 3.42 18.49
CA ILE A 73 8.19 4.81 18.70
C ILE A 73 6.71 4.92 19.07
N GLY A 74 6.08 3.80 19.46
CA GLY A 74 4.78 3.74 20.10
C GLY A 74 3.60 3.41 19.19
N ALA A 75 3.80 2.98 17.93
CA ALA A 75 2.70 2.54 17.10
C ALA A 75 2.06 1.27 17.64
N SER A 76 0.75 1.30 17.86
CA SER A 76 -0.05 0.13 18.23
C SER A 76 -0.49 -0.71 17.03
N ALA A 77 -0.56 -0.08 15.86
CA ALA A 77 -0.87 -0.73 14.58
C ALA A 77 -0.21 0.03 13.42
N VAL A 78 -0.02 -0.66 12.29
CA VAL A 78 0.53 -0.08 11.05
C VAL A 78 -0.32 -0.56 9.89
N LEU A 79 -0.80 0.37 9.04
CA LEU A 79 -1.39 0.05 7.75
C LEU A 79 -0.32 0.20 6.66
N ARG A 80 0.09 -0.91 6.07
CA ARG A 80 0.96 -0.93 4.87
C ARG A 80 0.10 -0.83 3.62
N LEU A 81 0.49 0.09 2.72
CA LEU A 81 -0.08 0.28 1.39
C LEU A 81 1.05 0.29 0.36
N PRO A 82 0.87 -0.28 -0.84
CA PRO A 82 1.83 -0.17 -1.92
C PRO A 82 1.68 1.18 -2.64
N GLY A 83 2.66 1.52 -3.49
CA GLY A 83 2.67 2.78 -4.23
C GLY A 83 2.00 2.74 -5.61
N ASP A 84 1.45 1.60 -6.03
CA ASP A 84 0.94 1.30 -7.36
C ASP A 84 -0.57 1.02 -7.42
N ILE A 85 -1.31 1.46 -6.39
CA ILE A 85 -2.78 1.38 -6.29
C ILE A 85 -3.42 2.79 -6.46
N PRO A 86 -3.33 3.41 -7.64
CA PRO A 86 -3.71 4.82 -7.84
C PRO A 86 -5.20 5.12 -7.63
N ASN A 87 -6.03 4.07 -7.56
CA ASN A 87 -7.46 4.20 -7.32
C ASN A 87 -7.84 4.36 -5.85
N ILE A 88 -6.89 4.15 -4.90
CA ILE A 88 -7.16 4.30 -3.48
C ILE A 88 -7.75 5.68 -3.15
N GLU A 89 -8.68 5.73 -2.20
CA GLU A 89 -9.25 6.96 -1.67
C GLU A 89 -9.01 7.06 -0.16
N ALA A 90 -8.94 8.28 0.37
CA ALA A 90 -8.74 8.50 1.81
C ALA A 90 -9.79 7.81 2.69
N LYS A 91 -11.02 7.69 2.19
CA LYS A 91 -12.10 6.96 2.88
C LYS A 91 -11.82 5.46 3.04
N ASP A 92 -11.10 4.84 2.07
CA ASP A 92 -10.76 3.41 2.11
C ASP A 92 -9.69 3.17 3.18
N ILE A 93 -8.73 4.12 3.31
CA ILE A 93 -7.72 4.13 4.36
C ILE A 93 -8.37 4.25 5.74
N ASP A 94 -9.26 5.24 5.88
CA ASP A 94 -9.97 5.48 7.13
C ASP A 94 -10.89 4.30 7.50
N LEU A 95 -11.51 3.64 6.52
CA LEU A 95 -12.30 2.43 6.73
C LEU A 95 -11.45 1.30 7.33
N LEU A 96 -10.29 0.99 6.74
CA LEU A 96 -9.39 -0.06 7.25
C LEU A 96 -8.91 0.25 8.67
N ILE A 97 -8.55 1.50 8.94
CA ILE A 97 -8.10 1.92 10.27
C ILE A 97 -9.25 1.79 11.29
N ASN A 98 -10.45 2.23 10.92
CA ASN A 98 -11.63 2.16 11.79
C ASN A 98 -11.98 0.71 12.15
N GLU A 99 -12.07 -0.17 11.14
CA GLU A 99 -12.38 -1.59 11.33
C GLU A 99 -11.31 -2.30 12.18
N GLY A 100 -10.02 -2.04 11.89
CA GLY A 100 -8.92 -2.63 12.64
C GLY A 100 -8.86 -2.16 14.09
N LYS A 101 -9.11 -0.87 14.36
CA LYS A 101 -9.18 -0.31 15.72
C LYS A 101 -10.39 -0.85 16.50
N HIS A 102 -11.55 -0.91 15.86
CA HIS A 102 -12.80 -1.36 16.52
C HIS A 102 -12.69 -2.81 17.02
N ASP A 103 -12.17 -3.69 16.18
CA ASP A 103 -12.11 -5.12 16.50
C ASP A 103 -10.78 -5.54 17.15
N GLY A 104 -9.76 -4.68 17.11
CA GLY A 104 -8.42 -4.98 17.62
C GLY A 104 -7.74 -6.13 16.85
N VAL A 105 -8.04 -6.28 15.55
CA VAL A 105 -7.54 -7.38 14.70
C VAL A 105 -6.78 -6.85 13.50
N SER A 106 -5.91 -7.68 12.95
CA SER A 106 -5.26 -7.40 11.67
C SER A 106 -6.22 -7.58 10.50
N ILE A 107 -6.02 -6.79 9.43
CA ILE A 107 -6.85 -6.84 8.22
C ILE A 107 -5.96 -6.99 7.00
N ILE A 108 -6.35 -7.86 6.08
CA ILE A 108 -5.70 -8.03 4.78
C ILE A 108 -6.69 -7.71 3.68
N VAL A 109 -6.23 -6.95 2.68
CA VAL A 109 -6.94 -6.71 1.42
C VAL A 109 -6.18 -7.43 0.31
N PRO A 110 -6.82 -8.40 -0.38
CA PRO A 110 -6.19 -9.10 -1.50
C PRO A 110 -6.07 -8.18 -2.73
N SER A 111 -5.15 -8.53 -3.64
CA SER A 111 -5.15 -7.99 -5.01
C SER A 111 -6.37 -8.49 -5.79
N ASP A 112 -6.67 -7.85 -6.93
CA ASP A 112 -7.77 -8.24 -7.84
C ASP A 112 -7.63 -9.70 -8.35
N SER A 113 -6.38 -10.18 -8.49
CA SER A 113 -6.11 -11.59 -8.82
C SER A 113 -6.38 -12.57 -7.67
N GLY A 114 -6.55 -12.08 -6.45
CA GLY A 114 -6.67 -12.90 -5.23
C GLY A 114 -5.37 -13.56 -4.78
N THR A 115 -4.23 -13.29 -5.43
CA THR A 115 -2.93 -13.91 -5.10
C THR A 115 -2.02 -13.00 -4.28
N GLY A 116 -2.08 -11.69 -4.53
CA GLY A 116 -1.30 -10.65 -3.85
C GLY A 116 -1.97 -10.09 -2.61
N THR A 117 -1.24 -9.29 -1.84
CA THR A 117 -1.72 -8.53 -0.67
C THR A 117 -1.50 -7.04 -0.92
N ASN A 118 -2.57 -6.29 -1.23
CA ASN A 118 -2.50 -4.88 -1.59
C ASN A 118 -2.63 -3.93 -0.39
N ALA A 119 -3.27 -4.35 0.70
CA ALA A 119 -3.18 -3.62 1.96
C ALA A 119 -3.06 -4.58 3.14
N PHE A 120 -2.30 -4.18 4.15
CA PHE A 120 -2.11 -4.95 5.35
C PHE A 120 -2.14 -4.05 6.60
N TYR A 121 -3.25 -4.08 7.34
CA TYR A 121 -3.32 -3.48 8.67
C TYR A 121 -2.81 -4.49 9.69
N LYS A 122 -1.62 -4.25 10.23
CA LYS A 122 -0.93 -5.09 11.22
C LYS A 122 -1.21 -4.56 12.63
N CYS A 123 -1.87 -5.35 13.45
CA CYS A 123 -2.18 -5.03 14.84
C CYS A 123 -1.87 -6.24 15.74
N PRO A 124 -0.79 -6.19 16.53
CA PRO A 124 0.26 -5.17 16.59
C PRO A 124 1.14 -5.12 15.31
N PRO A 125 2.05 -4.13 15.15
CA PRO A 125 2.88 -4.01 13.95
C PRO A 125 3.71 -5.25 13.58
N ASP A 126 4.12 -6.03 14.56
CA ASP A 126 4.90 -7.26 14.43
C ASP A 126 4.08 -8.56 14.61
N VAL A 127 2.77 -8.51 14.41
CA VAL A 127 1.84 -9.63 14.61
C VAL A 127 2.25 -10.91 13.87
N ILE A 128 2.65 -10.79 12.62
CA ILE A 128 3.28 -11.84 11.81
C ILE A 128 4.36 -11.21 10.93
N SER A 129 5.32 -12.01 10.48
CA SER A 129 6.27 -11.58 9.46
C SER A 129 5.57 -11.39 8.13
N SER A 130 5.99 -10.38 7.39
CA SER A 130 5.52 -10.13 6.04
C SER A 130 6.07 -11.17 5.05
N SER A 131 5.31 -11.47 4.00
CA SER A 131 5.68 -12.44 2.95
C SER A 131 5.12 -11.96 1.61
N PHE A 132 5.52 -10.73 1.20
CA PHE A 132 5.11 -10.14 -0.06
C PHE A 132 5.67 -10.88 -1.28
N GLY A 133 5.18 -10.57 -2.48
CA GLY A 133 5.50 -11.24 -3.73
C GLY A 133 4.52 -12.38 -4.05
N GLU A 134 4.97 -13.37 -4.79
CA GLU A 134 4.12 -14.44 -5.33
C GLU A 134 3.31 -15.15 -4.23
N ASN A 135 1.99 -15.27 -4.44
CA ASN A 135 1.03 -15.89 -3.51
C ASN A 135 1.08 -15.29 -2.08
N SER A 136 1.41 -14.01 -1.95
CA SER A 136 1.55 -13.34 -0.66
C SER A 136 0.27 -13.39 0.18
N PHE A 137 -0.89 -13.29 -0.44
CA PHE A 137 -2.18 -13.37 0.27
C PHE A 137 -2.31 -14.69 1.02
N GLN A 138 -2.12 -15.82 0.33
CA GLN A 138 -2.23 -17.14 0.97
C GLN A 138 -1.15 -17.37 2.03
N LYS A 139 0.08 -16.86 1.82
CA LYS A 139 1.16 -16.96 2.81
C LYS A 139 0.80 -16.23 4.11
N HIS A 140 0.24 -15.02 4.01
CA HIS A 140 -0.20 -14.26 5.19
C HIS A 140 -1.36 -14.95 5.90
N ILE A 141 -2.38 -15.44 5.16
CA ILE A 141 -3.50 -16.21 5.74
C ILE A 141 -2.99 -17.43 6.51
N ASN A 142 -2.10 -18.22 5.89
CA ASN A 142 -1.52 -19.41 6.53
C ASN A 142 -0.73 -19.05 7.80
N SER A 143 -0.03 -17.91 7.81
CA SER A 143 0.71 -17.45 8.98
C SER A 143 -0.22 -17.11 10.15
N PHE A 144 -1.36 -16.47 9.88
CA PHE A 144 -2.38 -16.20 10.90
C PHE A 144 -3.00 -17.48 11.46
N ILE A 145 -3.40 -18.40 10.56
CA ILE A 145 -4.01 -19.69 10.96
C ILE A 145 -3.03 -20.52 11.79
N THR A 146 -1.77 -20.64 11.34
CA THR A 146 -0.75 -21.44 12.04
C THR A 146 -0.45 -20.91 13.44
N LYS A 147 -0.53 -19.60 13.63
CA LYS A 147 -0.31 -18.95 14.92
C LYS A 147 -1.57 -18.79 15.77
N ASP A 148 -2.73 -19.26 15.29
CA ASP A 148 -4.04 -19.10 15.94
C ASP A 148 -4.37 -17.62 16.24
N ILE A 149 -4.03 -16.73 15.33
CA ILE A 149 -4.26 -15.28 15.45
C ILE A 149 -5.49 -14.89 14.64
N LYS A 150 -6.42 -14.18 15.28
CA LYS A 150 -7.61 -13.65 14.62
C LYS A 150 -7.26 -12.53 13.64
N PHE A 151 -7.88 -12.55 12.47
CA PHE A 151 -7.74 -11.55 11.42
C PHE A 151 -9.02 -11.39 10.62
N LYS A 152 -9.10 -10.35 9.81
CA LYS A 152 -10.17 -10.13 8.82
C LYS A 152 -9.58 -10.09 7.41
N VAL A 153 -10.37 -10.52 6.44
CA VAL A 153 -10.15 -10.22 5.01
C VAL A 153 -11.22 -9.23 4.61
N MET A 154 -10.81 -8.14 3.95
CA MET A 154 -11.72 -7.15 3.39
C MET A 154 -11.44 -6.99 1.90
N GLU A 155 -12.48 -6.99 1.09
CA GLU A 155 -12.39 -6.67 -0.34
C GLU A 155 -12.71 -5.19 -0.52
N ILE A 156 -11.75 -4.42 -1.04
CA ILE A 156 -11.89 -2.98 -1.30
C ILE A 156 -11.43 -2.72 -2.74
N GLU A 157 -12.39 -2.53 -3.63
CA GLU A 157 -12.16 -2.39 -5.08
C GLU A 157 -11.06 -1.39 -5.43
N ASN A 158 -11.06 -0.22 -4.77
CA ASN A 158 -10.06 0.82 -5.01
C ASN A 158 -8.63 0.43 -4.60
N ILE A 159 -8.48 -0.54 -3.71
CA ILE A 159 -7.19 -1.02 -3.21
C ILE A 159 -6.76 -2.30 -3.95
N SER A 160 -7.71 -3.13 -4.35
CA SER A 160 -7.42 -4.44 -4.95
C SER A 160 -6.74 -4.33 -6.31
N LEU A 161 -6.92 -3.24 -7.04
CA LEU A 161 -6.35 -3.06 -8.38
C LEU A 161 -5.03 -2.29 -8.33
N ASP A 162 -3.92 -2.99 -8.38
CA ASP A 162 -2.56 -2.52 -8.65
C ASP A 162 -2.25 -2.54 -10.16
N ILE A 163 -1.22 -1.84 -10.59
CA ILE A 163 -0.84 -1.76 -12.00
C ILE A 163 0.47 -2.50 -12.24
N ASP A 164 0.37 -3.78 -12.56
CA ASP A 164 1.51 -4.63 -12.89
C ASP A 164 1.59 -5.00 -14.38
N SER A 165 0.47 -4.91 -15.09
CA SER A 165 0.34 -5.38 -16.48
C SER A 165 -0.38 -4.38 -17.39
N LEU A 166 -0.33 -4.63 -18.72
CA LEU A 166 -1.12 -3.87 -19.70
C LEU A 166 -2.63 -4.09 -19.52
N GLU A 167 -3.02 -5.23 -18.99
CA GLU A 167 -4.42 -5.51 -18.67
C GLU A 167 -4.91 -4.60 -17.54
N ASP A 168 -4.11 -4.41 -16.49
CA ASP A 168 -4.44 -3.53 -15.37
C ASP A 168 -4.51 -2.07 -15.82
N ILE A 169 -3.60 -1.63 -16.71
CA ILE A 169 -3.70 -0.33 -17.36
C ILE A 169 -5.05 -0.17 -18.07
N SER A 170 -5.51 -1.21 -18.76
CA SER A 170 -6.80 -1.18 -19.46
C SER A 170 -7.99 -1.12 -18.48
N LYS A 171 -7.89 -1.74 -17.31
CA LYS A 171 -8.89 -1.64 -16.23
C LYS A 171 -8.90 -0.22 -15.65
N ILE A 172 -7.73 0.32 -15.31
CA ILE A 172 -7.58 1.67 -14.74
C ILE A 172 -8.12 2.75 -15.68
N LYS A 173 -7.88 2.65 -17.00
CA LYS A 173 -8.44 3.60 -17.98
C LYS A 173 -9.97 3.69 -17.98
N LYS A 174 -10.64 2.60 -17.57
CA LYS A 174 -12.11 2.50 -17.53
C LYS A 174 -12.71 2.98 -16.21
N THR A 175 -11.88 3.20 -15.16
CA THR A 175 -12.39 3.68 -13.88
C THR A 175 -12.96 5.10 -14.02
N SER A 176 -13.93 5.45 -13.20
CA SER A 176 -14.49 6.80 -13.14
C SER A 176 -13.62 7.80 -12.38
N LYS A 177 -12.63 7.32 -11.64
CA LYS A 177 -11.75 8.17 -10.84
C LYS A 177 -10.88 9.04 -11.74
N GLN A 178 -10.83 10.32 -11.45
CA GLN A 178 -9.87 11.26 -12.02
C GLN A 178 -8.64 11.33 -11.11
N SER A 179 -7.49 11.01 -11.67
CA SER A 179 -6.20 11.07 -11.00
C SER A 179 -5.11 11.40 -12.03
N LYS A 180 -3.91 11.75 -11.56
CA LYS A 180 -2.77 12.00 -12.46
C LYS A 180 -2.43 10.78 -13.30
N THR A 181 -2.55 9.59 -12.70
CA THR A 181 -2.34 8.30 -13.38
C THR A 181 -3.37 8.08 -14.47
N THR A 182 -4.67 8.21 -14.17
CA THR A 182 -5.74 7.99 -15.17
C THR A 182 -5.67 9.01 -16.29
N ASP A 183 -5.39 10.28 -16.00
CA ASP A 183 -5.25 11.33 -17.02
C ASP A 183 -4.05 11.04 -17.95
N TYR A 184 -2.90 10.66 -17.37
CA TYR A 184 -1.74 10.27 -18.16
C TYR A 184 -2.01 9.06 -19.06
N LEU A 185 -2.61 8.02 -18.50
CA LEU A 185 -2.90 6.78 -19.24
C LEU A 185 -3.93 6.99 -20.37
N ARG A 186 -4.93 7.85 -20.18
CA ARG A 186 -5.92 8.15 -21.21
C ARG A 186 -5.35 8.96 -22.37
N LEU A 187 -4.35 9.80 -22.11
CA LEU A 187 -3.66 10.60 -23.14
C LEU A 187 -2.53 9.83 -23.82
N SER A 188 -2.04 8.75 -23.19
CA SER A 188 -0.98 7.92 -23.75
C SER A 188 -1.52 6.92 -24.77
N SER A 189 -0.66 6.52 -25.71
CA SER A 189 -0.96 5.46 -26.70
C SER A 189 -0.83 4.04 -26.09
N LEU A 190 -0.69 3.93 -24.78
CA LEU A 190 -0.54 2.69 -24.02
C LEU A 190 -1.86 1.92 -23.95
#